data_1a445e6b33b97102e4a72335f3c10bae
#
_entry.id   1a445e6b33b97102e4a72335f3c10bae
#
_cell.length_a   1.000
_cell.length_b   1.000
_cell.length_c   1.000
_cell.angle_alpha   90.00
_cell.angle_beta   90.00
_cell.angle_gamma   90.00
#
_symmetry.space_group_name_H-M   'P 1'
#
loop_
_entity.id
_entity.type
_entity.pdbx_description
1 polymer ?
#
loop_
_entity_poly.entity_id
_entity_poly.type
_entity_poly.pdbx_seq_one_letter_code
_entity_poly.pdbx_strand_id
1 'polypeptide(L)'
;MSDDFRCRLYLITPPEFDPAAFAPALAEALSGGDVACVQLRLKGASDEAVLAAGRLLMPIVQEAGAAFIVNDRPDLAKALNADGVHVGQDDVPYAEARRIVGPDAIVGVTCHDSRHLAMEAGEAGADYVAFGAIYPTTTKDAKTSAPIELVKWWGEVMTTPLVAIGGIT
;
A
#
# COMPACT_ATOMS: atom_id res chain seq x y z
N MET A 1 4.81 -25.25 15.78
CA MET A 1 5.64 -24.28 15.04
C MET A 1 4.97 -22.92 15.18
N SER A 2 5.52 -22.05 16.02
CA SER A 2 5.01 -20.68 16.14
C SER A 2 5.44 -19.93 14.89
N ASP A 3 4.53 -19.76 13.93
CA ASP A 3 4.68 -18.71 12.93
C ASP A 3 4.77 -17.39 13.70
N ASP A 4 5.96 -16.83 13.70
CA ASP A 4 6.23 -15.55 14.37
C ASP A 4 5.54 -14.46 13.52
N PHE A 5 4.24 -14.26 13.73
CA PHE A 5 3.45 -13.21 13.11
C PHE A 5 3.95 -11.85 13.61
N ARG A 6 5.08 -11.42 13.07
CA ARG A 6 5.58 -10.07 13.30
C ARG A 6 4.79 -9.09 12.47
N CYS A 7 4.20 -8.10 13.14
CA CYS A 7 3.69 -6.92 12.47
C CYS A 7 4.87 -6.19 11.81
N ARG A 8 4.77 -5.93 10.52
CA ARG A 8 5.77 -5.22 9.72
C ARG A 8 5.29 -3.82 9.38
N LEU A 9 6.21 -2.93 9.06
CA LEU A 9 5.88 -1.56 8.67
C LEU A 9 5.45 -1.50 7.19
N TYR A 10 4.43 -0.69 6.94
CA TYR A 10 3.99 -0.29 5.63
C TYR A 10 4.19 1.22 5.50
N LEU A 11 5.16 1.67 4.71
CA LEU A 11 5.48 3.07 4.52
C LEU A 11 4.72 3.65 3.34
N ILE A 12 4.29 4.91 3.46
CA ILE A 12 3.67 5.66 2.36
C ILE A 12 4.45 6.96 2.22
N THR A 13 4.83 7.29 0.98
CA THR A 13 5.52 8.56 0.71
C THR A 13 4.63 9.76 1.01
N PRO A 14 5.19 10.92 1.32
CA PRO A 14 4.43 12.18 1.33
C PRO A 14 3.70 12.40 0.00
N PRO A 15 2.59 13.17 -0.01
CA PRO A 15 1.84 13.44 -1.25
C PRO A 15 2.59 14.32 -2.24
N GLU A 16 3.55 15.11 -1.76
CA GLU A 16 4.40 16.01 -2.54
C GLU A 16 5.82 16.00 -1.98
N PHE A 17 6.82 15.77 -2.81
CA PHE A 17 8.22 15.81 -2.45
C PHE A 17 9.11 15.83 -3.70
N ASP A 18 10.34 16.29 -3.54
CA ASP A 18 11.39 16.09 -4.54
C ASP A 18 12.00 14.70 -4.37
N PRO A 19 11.92 13.80 -5.37
CA PRO A 19 12.38 12.42 -5.23
C PRO A 19 13.88 12.30 -4.92
N ALA A 20 14.72 13.17 -5.47
CA ALA A 20 16.16 13.13 -5.25
C ALA A 20 16.52 13.59 -3.82
N ALA A 21 15.83 14.61 -3.33
CA ALA A 21 16.01 15.08 -1.95
C ALA A 21 15.43 14.09 -0.92
N PHE A 22 14.38 13.33 -1.28
CA PHE A 22 13.72 12.36 -0.41
C PHE A 22 14.46 11.01 -0.31
N ALA A 23 15.18 10.61 -1.35
CA ALA A 23 15.85 9.31 -1.43
C ALA A 23 16.74 8.96 -0.21
N PRO A 24 17.58 9.88 0.33
CA PRO A 24 18.37 9.59 1.53
C PRO A 24 17.51 9.31 2.77
N ALA A 25 16.43 10.09 2.97
CA ALA A 25 15.52 9.90 4.10
C ALA A 25 14.75 8.57 3.98
N LEU A 26 14.38 8.17 2.76
CA LEU A 26 13.76 6.87 2.51
C LEU A 26 14.71 5.72 2.84
N ALA A 27 15.99 5.80 2.41
CA ALA A 27 16.99 4.79 2.73
C ALA A 27 17.23 4.68 4.24
N GLU A 28 17.27 5.80 4.95
CA GLU A 28 17.38 5.83 6.42
C GLU A 28 16.15 5.17 7.09
N ALA A 29 14.93 5.51 6.66
CA ALA A 29 13.71 4.91 7.17
C ALA A 29 13.67 3.39 6.95
N LEU A 30 14.09 2.90 5.78
CA LEU A 30 14.18 1.47 5.48
C LEU A 30 15.19 0.73 6.37
N SER A 31 16.26 1.40 6.79
CA SER A 31 17.24 0.81 7.71
C SER A 31 16.79 0.81 9.17
N GLY A 32 15.77 1.60 9.51
CA GLY A 32 15.30 1.79 10.89
C GLY A 32 14.35 0.72 11.41
N GLY A 33 13.83 -0.17 10.55
CA GLY A 33 12.87 -1.18 10.97
C GLY A 33 12.56 -2.24 9.93
N ASP A 34 11.71 -3.19 10.29
CA ASP A 34 11.23 -4.25 9.38
C ASP A 34 10.12 -3.71 8.48
N VAL A 35 10.50 -3.15 7.33
CA VAL A 35 9.58 -2.60 6.34
C VAL A 35 9.18 -3.67 5.33
N ALA A 36 7.88 -3.96 5.24
CA ALA A 36 7.32 -4.90 4.27
C ALA A 36 7.23 -4.30 2.87
N CYS A 37 6.74 -3.06 2.81
CA CYS A 37 6.63 -2.36 1.53
C CYS A 37 6.61 -0.84 1.69
N VAL A 38 6.84 -0.16 0.56
CA VAL A 38 6.73 1.29 0.43
C VAL A 38 5.74 1.60 -0.69
N GLN A 39 4.74 2.41 -0.41
CA GLN A 39 3.79 2.91 -1.40
C GLN A 39 4.21 4.28 -1.90
N LEU A 40 4.48 4.38 -3.19
CA LEU A 40 4.66 5.66 -3.88
C LEU A 40 3.30 6.33 -4.10
N ARG A 41 3.05 7.44 -3.42
CA ARG A 41 1.79 8.17 -3.45
C ARG A 41 2.00 9.65 -3.74
N LEU A 42 2.18 10.01 -5.01
CA LEU A 42 2.27 11.37 -5.50
C LEU A 42 0.88 11.83 -5.99
N LYS A 43 0.18 12.64 -5.18
CA LYS A 43 -1.13 13.14 -5.55
C LYS A 43 -1.06 14.29 -6.54
N GLY A 44 -1.85 14.18 -7.63
CA GLY A 44 -1.93 15.23 -8.64
C GLY A 44 -0.68 15.42 -9.51
N ALA A 45 0.33 14.56 -9.35
CA ALA A 45 1.52 14.56 -10.18
C ALA A 45 1.22 14.03 -11.59
N SER A 46 2.00 14.47 -12.58
CA SER A 46 1.92 13.91 -13.93
C SER A 46 2.45 12.48 -13.96
N ASP A 47 2.06 11.72 -14.99
CA ASP A 47 2.53 10.35 -15.20
C ASP A 47 4.06 10.30 -15.29
N GLU A 48 4.68 11.27 -15.96
CA GLU A 48 6.13 11.40 -16.09
C GLU A 48 6.79 11.60 -14.72
N ALA A 49 6.19 12.40 -13.84
CA ALA A 49 6.72 12.66 -12.51
C ALA A 49 6.64 11.39 -11.63
N VAL A 50 5.52 10.65 -11.69
CA VAL A 50 5.36 9.37 -10.98
C VAL A 50 6.38 8.34 -11.49
N LEU A 51 6.54 8.23 -12.81
CA LEU A 51 7.51 7.31 -13.42
C LEU A 51 8.95 7.68 -13.06
N ALA A 52 9.29 8.97 -13.06
CA ALA A 52 10.63 9.44 -12.68
C ALA A 52 10.93 9.14 -11.20
N ALA A 53 9.99 9.44 -10.30
CA ALA A 53 10.11 9.11 -8.89
C ALA A 53 10.23 7.60 -8.66
N GLY A 54 9.39 6.81 -9.34
CA GLY A 54 9.42 5.35 -9.25
C GLY A 54 10.78 4.78 -9.68
N ARG A 55 11.31 5.20 -10.82
CA ARG A 55 12.64 4.75 -11.29
C ARG A 55 13.77 5.06 -10.33
N LEU A 56 13.68 6.17 -9.63
CA LEU A 56 14.69 6.58 -8.65
C LEU A 56 14.57 5.83 -7.32
N LEU A 57 13.34 5.70 -6.80
CA LEU A 57 13.11 5.19 -5.43
C LEU A 57 12.95 3.67 -5.37
N MET A 58 12.41 3.04 -6.42
CA MET A 58 12.16 1.59 -6.43
C MET A 58 13.42 0.74 -6.17
N PRO A 59 14.58 1.00 -6.80
CA PRO A 59 15.79 0.23 -6.49
C PRO A 59 16.19 0.31 -5.01
N ILE A 60 16.07 1.49 -4.39
CA ILE A 60 16.40 1.70 -2.96
C ILE A 60 15.51 0.83 -2.08
N VAL A 61 14.21 0.75 -2.40
CA VAL A 61 13.23 -0.06 -1.67
C VAL A 61 13.51 -1.55 -1.85
N GLN A 62 13.73 -1.99 -3.08
CA GLN A 62 13.96 -3.40 -3.40
C GLN A 62 15.30 -3.91 -2.86
N GLU A 63 16.36 -3.11 -2.86
CA GLU A 63 17.65 -3.43 -2.24
C GLU A 63 17.52 -3.62 -0.71
N ALA A 64 16.60 -2.92 -0.07
CA ALA A 64 16.27 -3.11 1.34
C ALA A 64 15.38 -4.34 1.61
N GLY A 65 14.98 -5.10 0.58
CA GLY A 65 14.11 -6.28 0.71
C GLY A 65 12.64 -5.95 0.93
N ALA A 66 12.20 -4.72 0.65
CA ALA A 66 10.82 -4.28 0.72
C ALA A 66 10.18 -4.25 -0.67
N ALA A 67 8.86 -4.44 -0.76
CA ALA A 67 8.12 -4.32 -2.01
C ALA A 67 7.83 -2.85 -2.35
N PHE A 68 7.92 -2.50 -3.63
CA PHE A 68 7.57 -1.16 -4.13
C PHE A 68 6.18 -1.16 -4.74
N ILE A 69 5.25 -0.45 -4.14
CA ILE A 69 3.83 -0.38 -4.50
C ILE A 69 3.50 1.00 -5.09
N VAL A 70 2.80 1.03 -6.23
CA VAL A 70 2.32 2.29 -6.83
C VAL A 70 0.86 2.52 -6.41
N ASN A 71 0.54 3.76 -6.01
CA ASN A 71 -0.82 4.11 -5.60
C ASN A 71 -1.72 4.38 -6.81
N ASP A 72 -2.97 3.85 -6.82
CA ASP A 72 -4.11 4.12 -7.71
C ASP A 72 -3.90 3.79 -9.21
N ARG A 73 -2.69 3.62 -9.69
CA ARG A 73 -2.34 3.57 -11.13
C ARG A 73 -1.68 2.23 -11.53
N PRO A 74 -2.47 1.19 -11.81
CA PRO A 74 -1.94 -0.10 -12.24
C PRO A 74 -1.17 -0.05 -13.57
N ASP A 75 -1.50 0.87 -14.46
CA ASP A 75 -0.79 1.14 -15.70
C ASP A 75 0.64 1.66 -15.46
N LEU A 76 0.81 2.58 -14.49
CA LEU A 76 2.13 3.08 -14.11
C LEU A 76 2.94 2.03 -13.32
N ALA A 77 2.27 1.25 -12.46
CA ALA A 77 2.91 0.12 -11.78
C ALA A 77 3.50 -0.86 -12.79
N LYS A 78 2.72 -1.21 -13.83
CA LYS A 78 3.18 -2.07 -14.93
C LYS A 78 4.31 -1.43 -15.73
N ALA A 79 4.22 -0.15 -16.06
CA ALA A 79 5.25 0.58 -16.83
C ALA A 79 6.58 0.67 -16.07
N LEU A 80 6.55 0.71 -14.74
CA LEU A 80 7.73 0.67 -13.87
C LEU A 80 8.27 -0.75 -13.64
N ASN A 81 7.48 -1.78 -13.93
CA ASN A 81 7.71 -3.13 -13.44
C ASN A 81 7.83 -3.17 -11.92
N ALA A 82 6.97 -2.40 -11.24
CA ALA A 82 6.89 -2.34 -9.79
C ALA A 82 6.36 -3.67 -9.21
N ASP A 83 6.63 -3.92 -7.94
CA ASP A 83 6.19 -5.14 -7.26
C ASP A 83 4.67 -5.22 -7.14
N GLY A 84 3.96 -4.07 -7.20
CA GLY A 84 2.52 -4.07 -7.17
C GLY A 84 1.85 -2.70 -7.25
N VAL A 85 0.54 -2.73 -7.04
CA VAL A 85 -0.34 -1.57 -7.02
C VAL A 85 -1.29 -1.63 -5.82
N HIS A 86 -1.64 -0.47 -5.29
CA HIS A 86 -2.69 -0.33 -4.30
C HIS A 86 -3.85 0.50 -4.87
N VAL A 87 -5.07 -0.01 -4.79
CA VAL A 87 -6.27 0.66 -5.29
C VAL A 87 -7.29 0.91 -4.19
N GLY A 88 -7.98 2.04 -4.27
CA GLY A 88 -9.13 2.37 -3.42
C GLY A 88 -10.46 2.06 -4.11
N GLN A 89 -11.56 2.39 -3.44
CA GLN A 89 -12.92 2.09 -3.90
C GLN A 89 -13.40 3.00 -5.06
N ASP A 90 -12.77 4.18 -5.22
CA ASP A 90 -13.08 5.13 -6.29
C ASP A 90 -12.11 4.99 -7.50
N ASP A 91 -11.14 4.07 -7.40
CA ASP A 91 -10.11 3.85 -8.41
C ASP A 91 -10.49 2.70 -9.35
N VAL A 92 -9.52 2.23 -10.11
CA VAL A 92 -9.69 1.07 -10.99
C VAL A 92 -10.09 -0.15 -10.14
N PRO A 93 -11.17 -0.88 -10.47
CA PRO A 93 -11.59 -2.07 -9.74
C PRO A 93 -10.49 -3.12 -9.66
N TYR A 94 -10.47 -3.90 -8.55
CA TYR A 94 -9.48 -4.96 -8.33
C TYR A 94 -9.25 -5.87 -9.54
N ALA A 95 -10.33 -6.38 -10.13
CA ALA A 95 -10.23 -7.31 -11.27
C ALA A 95 -9.52 -6.70 -12.49
N GLU A 96 -9.75 -5.41 -12.74
CA GLU A 96 -9.06 -4.71 -13.83
C GLU A 96 -7.62 -4.38 -13.46
N ALA A 97 -7.35 -3.95 -12.23
CA ALA A 97 -5.99 -3.74 -11.74
C ALA A 97 -5.16 -5.02 -11.88
N ARG A 98 -5.68 -6.15 -11.42
CA ARG A 98 -5.06 -7.48 -11.56
C ARG A 98 -4.81 -7.84 -13.03
N ARG A 99 -5.76 -7.60 -13.91
CA ARG A 99 -5.60 -7.85 -15.35
C ARG A 99 -4.47 -7.00 -15.96
N ILE A 100 -4.30 -5.76 -15.51
CA ILE A 100 -3.27 -4.85 -16.02
C ILE A 100 -1.89 -5.26 -15.52
N VAL A 101 -1.72 -5.47 -14.21
CA VAL A 101 -0.40 -5.75 -13.63
C VAL A 101 0.03 -7.22 -13.77
N GLY A 102 -0.90 -8.13 -14.00
CA GLY A 102 -0.63 -9.57 -14.15
C GLY A 102 -0.79 -10.36 -12.86
N PRO A 103 -0.66 -11.69 -12.93
CA PRO A 103 -0.95 -12.60 -11.82
C PRO A 103 0.08 -12.55 -10.68
N ASP A 104 1.31 -12.20 -10.98
CA ASP A 104 2.44 -12.27 -10.04
C ASP A 104 2.65 -10.97 -9.25
N ALA A 105 2.05 -9.86 -9.69
CA ALA A 105 2.17 -8.58 -9.01
C ALA A 105 1.26 -8.50 -7.77
N ILE A 106 1.67 -7.74 -6.77
CA ILE A 106 0.88 -7.49 -5.56
C ILE A 106 -0.25 -6.51 -5.89
N VAL A 107 -1.50 -6.85 -5.53
CA VAL A 107 -2.64 -5.94 -5.61
C VAL A 107 -3.30 -5.80 -4.24
N GLY A 108 -3.14 -4.64 -3.62
CA GLY A 108 -3.78 -4.29 -2.36
C GLY A 108 -5.04 -3.45 -2.57
N VAL A 109 -6.02 -3.59 -1.67
CA VAL A 109 -7.32 -2.92 -1.77
C VAL A 109 -7.67 -2.20 -0.47
N THR A 110 -7.98 -0.90 -0.54
CA THR A 110 -8.55 -0.15 0.58
C THR A 110 -10.02 -0.55 0.79
N CYS A 111 -10.35 -0.99 1.99
CA CYS A 111 -11.71 -1.40 2.38
C CYS A 111 -12.35 -0.50 3.44
N HIS A 112 -11.70 0.63 3.77
CA HIS A 112 -12.19 1.59 4.76
C HIS A 112 -12.49 0.95 6.12
N ASP A 113 -13.73 0.98 6.58
CA ASP A 113 -14.25 0.32 7.78
C ASP A 113 -15.22 -0.84 7.46
N SER A 114 -15.25 -1.28 6.20
CA SER A 114 -16.25 -2.24 5.71
C SER A 114 -15.73 -3.67 5.70
N ARG A 115 -16.34 -4.53 6.53
CA ARG A 115 -16.14 -5.98 6.48
C ARG A 115 -16.52 -6.57 5.12
N HIS A 116 -17.63 -6.08 4.55
CA HIS A 116 -18.13 -6.56 3.27
C HIS A 116 -17.13 -6.34 2.13
N LEU A 117 -16.63 -5.09 1.97
CA LEU A 117 -15.64 -4.78 0.95
C LEU A 117 -14.35 -5.60 1.12
N ALA A 118 -13.94 -5.84 2.38
CA ALA A 118 -12.75 -6.63 2.64
C ALA A 118 -12.94 -8.11 2.30
N MET A 119 -14.10 -8.67 2.61
CA MET A 119 -14.43 -10.05 2.22
C MET A 119 -14.49 -10.21 0.71
N GLU A 120 -15.16 -9.31 -0.01
CA GLU A 120 -15.21 -9.31 -1.48
C GLU A 120 -13.80 -9.22 -2.09
N ALA A 121 -12.93 -8.32 -1.57
CA ALA A 121 -11.55 -8.19 -2.04
C ALA A 121 -10.74 -9.47 -1.77
N GLY A 122 -10.86 -10.05 -0.58
CA GLY A 122 -10.18 -11.29 -0.21
C GLY A 122 -10.63 -12.48 -1.06
N GLU A 123 -11.93 -12.64 -1.29
CA GLU A 123 -12.50 -13.68 -2.14
C GLU A 123 -12.11 -13.50 -3.62
N ALA A 124 -11.97 -12.25 -4.07
CA ALA A 124 -11.48 -11.96 -5.41
C ALA A 124 -9.98 -12.24 -5.59
N GLY A 125 -9.23 -12.47 -4.50
CA GLY A 125 -7.81 -12.79 -4.51
C GLY A 125 -6.87 -11.60 -4.31
N ALA A 126 -7.31 -10.53 -3.62
CA ALA A 126 -6.43 -9.45 -3.22
C ALA A 126 -5.30 -9.97 -2.33
N ASP A 127 -4.07 -9.48 -2.55
CA ASP A 127 -2.90 -9.91 -1.80
C ASP A 127 -2.89 -9.32 -0.38
N TYR A 128 -3.54 -8.21 -0.18
CA TYR A 128 -3.85 -7.64 1.14
C TYR A 128 -5.02 -6.68 1.07
N VAL A 129 -5.67 -6.46 2.21
CA VAL A 129 -6.69 -5.42 2.40
C VAL A 129 -6.18 -4.33 3.35
N ALA A 130 -6.68 -3.10 3.21
CA ALA A 130 -6.33 -2.02 4.12
C ALA A 130 -7.57 -1.44 4.81
N PHE A 131 -7.51 -1.37 6.14
CA PHE A 131 -8.53 -0.74 6.97
C PHE A 131 -8.02 0.61 7.51
N GLY A 132 -8.86 1.63 7.46
CA GLY A 132 -8.54 2.97 7.96
C GLY A 132 -9.69 3.97 7.80
N ALA A 133 -9.54 5.14 8.45
CA ALA A 133 -8.42 5.47 9.34
C ALA A 133 -8.61 4.87 10.73
N ILE A 134 -7.53 4.31 11.31
CA ILE A 134 -7.57 3.74 12.67
C ILE A 134 -7.57 4.86 13.72
N TYR A 135 -6.76 5.89 13.49
CA TYR A 135 -6.68 7.07 14.36
C TYR A 135 -6.95 8.35 13.56
N PRO A 136 -7.29 9.47 14.20
CA PRO A 136 -7.43 10.76 13.53
C PRO A 136 -6.19 11.11 12.71
N THR A 137 -6.39 11.56 11.47
CA THR A 137 -5.31 11.91 10.55
C THR A 137 -5.68 13.16 9.75
N THR A 138 -4.67 13.97 9.44
CA THR A 138 -4.78 15.13 8.55
C THR A 138 -4.16 14.89 7.17
N THR A 139 -3.48 13.75 6.98
CA THR A 139 -2.76 13.43 5.74
C THR A 139 -3.70 13.17 4.55
N LYS A 140 -4.91 12.71 4.84
CA LYS A 140 -6.01 12.51 3.89
C LYS A 140 -7.31 12.81 4.62
N ASP A 141 -8.29 13.44 3.94
CA ASP A 141 -9.65 13.48 4.46
C ASP A 141 -10.15 12.06 4.64
N ALA A 142 -10.11 11.57 5.90
CA ALA A 142 -10.53 10.23 6.22
C ALA A 142 -12.04 10.13 6.00
N LYS A 143 -12.46 9.36 5.01
CA LYS A 143 -13.88 9.12 4.72
C LYS A 143 -14.55 8.34 5.84
N THR A 144 -13.78 7.52 6.57
CA THR A 144 -14.26 6.59 7.58
C THR A 144 -13.27 6.47 8.73
N SER A 145 -13.77 6.01 9.88
CA SER A 145 -12.95 5.62 11.03
C SER A 145 -13.14 4.12 11.27
N ALA A 146 -12.07 3.36 11.05
CA ALA A 146 -12.09 1.91 11.24
C ALA A 146 -11.72 1.56 12.70
N PRO A 147 -12.61 0.88 13.45
CA PRO A 147 -12.28 0.49 14.81
C PRO A 147 -11.23 -0.62 14.84
N ILE A 148 -10.42 -0.65 15.89
CA ILE A 148 -9.37 -1.67 16.05
C ILE A 148 -9.94 -3.10 16.14
N GLU A 149 -11.19 -3.25 16.58
CA GLU A 149 -11.92 -4.51 16.61
C GLU A 149 -12.13 -5.10 15.21
N LEU A 150 -12.19 -4.28 14.19
CA LEU A 150 -12.25 -4.73 12.79
C LEU A 150 -10.94 -5.42 12.37
N VAL A 151 -9.81 -4.85 12.77
CA VAL A 151 -8.47 -5.41 12.53
C VAL A 151 -8.32 -6.77 13.23
N LYS A 152 -8.74 -6.88 14.50
CA LYS A 152 -8.72 -8.12 15.27
C LYS A 152 -9.60 -9.18 14.62
N TRP A 153 -10.85 -8.81 14.31
CA TRP A 153 -11.80 -9.71 13.66
C TRP A 153 -11.26 -10.27 12.35
N TRP A 154 -10.66 -9.44 11.50
CA TRP A 154 -10.09 -9.89 10.24
C TRP A 154 -8.97 -10.91 10.46
N GLY A 155 -8.05 -10.62 11.38
CA GLY A 155 -6.96 -11.54 11.72
C GLY A 155 -7.40 -12.89 12.30
N GLU A 156 -8.62 -12.97 12.85
CA GLU A 156 -9.19 -14.22 13.39
C GLU A 156 -9.90 -15.06 12.32
N VAL A 157 -10.50 -14.42 11.30
CA VAL A 157 -11.40 -15.11 10.35
C VAL A 157 -10.81 -15.27 8.96
N MET A 158 -9.78 -14.50 8.60
CA MET A 158 -9.23 -14.46 7.24
C MET A 158 -7.73 -14.70 7.23
N THR A 159 -7.26 -15.34 6.16
CA THR A 159 -5.83 -15.57 5.91
C THR A 159 -5.19 -14.48 5.07
N THR A 160 -5.99 -13.68 4.35
CA THR A 160 -5.50 -12.54 3.56
C THR A 160 -4.88 -11.51 4.48
N PRO A 161 -3.62 -11.11 4.27
CA PRO A 161 -2.96 -10.08 5.06
C PRO A 161 -3.76 -8.77 5.13
N LEU A 162 -3.59 -8.04 6.21
CA LEU A 162 -4.21 -6.73 6.39
C LEU A 162 -3.18 -5.64 6.68
N VAL A 163 -3.52 -4.42 6.30
CA VAL A 163 -2.81 -3.20 6.68
C VAL A 163 -3.75 -2.31 7.49
N ALA A 164 -3.34 -1.99 8.72
CA ALA A 164 -4.00 -0.97 9.54
C ALA A 164 -3.35 0.38 9.23
N ILE A 165 -4.15 1.36 8.80
CA ILE A 165 -3.64 2.64 8.30
C ILE A 165 -4.43 3.83 8.84
N GLY A 166 -3.78 5.00 8.85
CA GLY A 166 -4.36 6.29 9.23
C GLY A 166 -4.07 6.67 10.68
N GLY A 167 -3.27 7.74 10.83
CA GLY A 167 -2.88 8.32 12.11
C GLY A 167 -1.95 7.45 12.96
N ILE A 168 -1.28 6.46 12.38
CA ILE A 168 -0.25 5.66 13.03
C ILE A 168 1.08 6.41 12.89
N THR A 169 1.70 6.74 14.04
CA THR A 169 2.97 7.49 14.15
C THR A 169 3.92 6.76 15.09
#